data_20fef068a509f73bc677d821d0e71042
#
_entry.id   20fef068a509f73bc677d821d0e71042
#
_cell.length_a   1.000
_cell.length_b   1.000
_cell.length_c   1.000
_cell.angle_alpha   90.00
_cell.angle_beta   90.00
_cell.angle_gamma   90.00
#
_symmetry.space_group_name_H-M   'P 1'
#
loop_
_entity.id
_entity.type
_entity.pdbx_description
1 polymer ?
#
loop_
_entity_poly.entity_id
_entity_poly.type
_entity_poly.pdbx_seq_one_letter_code
_entity_poly.pdbx_strand_id
1 'polypeptide(L)'
;MRITVALSAFAVVACSAATSARITEVVGTWGGDNAGLIVNDTDVHVHIGCTLGDAVGPIHPDADGRFEATGTYNVDAYPVNRGIDHPARFTGQITGQLMTLTVSLTDTARVLGPVSLIYGKEPKMGPCPICRVPRGIRTSTNRVLRTRPSAGPPTAPGR
;
A
#
# COMPACT_ATOMS: atom_id res chain seq x y z
N MET A 1 -25.69 72.32 -32.46
CA MET A 1 -24.51 71.72 -31.85
C MET A 1 -24.99 70.65 -30.88
N ARG A 2 -24.96 69.37 -31.30
CA ARG A 2 -25.45 68.23 -30.48
C ARG A 2 -24.25 67.49 -29.94
N ILE A 3 -24.09 67.47 -28.59
CA ILE A 3 -23.05 66.79 -27.88
C ILE A 3 -23.55 65.42 -27.51
N THR A 4 -22.96 64.37 -28.11
CA THR A 4 -23.24 62.98 -27.80
C THR A 4 -22.24 62.52 -26.71
N VAL A 5 -22.75 62.26 -25.51
CA VAL A 5 -21.98 61.69 -24.43
C VAL A 5 -21.99 60.17 -24.53
N ALA A 6 -20.87 59.56 -24.83
CA ALA A 6 -20.71 58.12 -24.84
C ALA A 6 -20.41 57.61 -23.41
N LEU A 7 -21.33 56.82 -22.83
CA LEU A 7 -21.09 56.14 -21.56
C LEU A 7 -20.35 54.84 -21.85
N SER A 8 -19.06 54.79 -21.42
CA SER A 8 -18.25 53.58 -21.41
C SER A 8 -18.55 52.79 -20.14
N ALA A 9 -19.22 51.63 -20.28
CA ALA A 9 -19.45 50.68 -19.19
C ALA A 9 -18.16 49.87 -18.94
N PHE A 10 -17.50 50.08 -17.81
CA PHE A 10 -16.40 49.25 -17.33
C PHE A 10 -16.99 47.98 -16.68
N ALA A 11 -16.81 46.84 -17.30
CA ALA A 11 -17.14 45.55 -16.71
C ALA A 11 -16.00 45.13 -15.75
N VAL A 12 -16.26 45.19 -14.43
CA VAL A 12 -15.36 44.66 -13.42
C VAL A 12 -15.50 43.16 -13.37
N VAL A 13 -14.54 42.41 -13.89
CA VAL A 13 -14.44 40.96 -13.73
C VAL A 13 -13.94 40.68 -12.31
N ALA A 14 -14.86 40.33 -11.40
CA ALA A 14 -14.51 39.84 -10.08
C ALA A 14 -13.93 38.40 -10.20
N CYS A 15 -12.60 38.27 -10.11
CA CYS A 15 -11.92 37.01 -9.95
C CYS A 15 -12.25 36.48 -8.54
N SER A 16 -13.22 35.58 -8.42
CA SER A 16 -13.47 34.83 -7.18
C SER A 16 -12.31 33.86 -6.95
N ALA A 17 -11.39 34.21 -6.06
CA ALA A 17 -10.38 33.28 -5.57
C ALA A 17 -11.11 32.17 -4.82
N ALA A 18 -11.13 30.95 -5.38
CA ALA A 18 -11.62 29.78 -4.67
C ALA A 18 -10.73 29.55 -3.45
N THR A 19 -11.24 29.85 -2.27
CA THR A 19 -10.58 29.55 -1.01
C THR A 19 -10.60 28.04 -0.85
N SER A 20 -9.49 27.35 -1.13
CA SER A 20 -9.32 25.94 -0.81
C SER A 20 -9.44 25.78 0.70
N ALA A 21 -10.43 25.02 1.14
CA ALA A 21 -10.56 24.67 2.55
C ALA A 21 -9.28 23.95 2.98
N ARG A 22 -8.62 24.45 4.02
CA ARG A 22 -7.44 23.82 4.60
C ARG A 22 -7.90 22.55 5.33
N ILE A 23 -7.29 21.44 5.01
CA ILE A 23 -7.46 20.20 5.76
C ILE A 23 -6.61 20.37 7.02
N THR A 24 -7.23 20.52 8.18
CA THR A 24 -6.55 20.69 9.47
C THR A 24 -6.24 19.37 10.14
N GLU A 25 -6.98 18.31 9.79
CA GLU A 25 -6.84 16.97 10.32
C GLU A 25 -7.21 15.96 9.25
N VAL A 26 -6.48 14.87 9.19
CA VAL A 26 -6.70 13.78 8.25
C VAL A 26 -7.32 12.62 8.99
N VAL A 27 -8.54 12.26 8.63
CA VAL A 27 -9.28 11.08 9.14
C VAL A 27 -9.87 10.33 7.96
N GLY A 28 -10.15 9.04 8.15
CA GLY A 28 -10.86 8.21 7.18
C GLY A 28 -9.97 7.31 6.34
N THR A 29 -10.55 6.74 5.29
CA THR A 29 -9.91 5.76 4.41
C THR A 29 -9.33 6.44 3.18
N TRP A 30 -8.10 6.07 2.86
CA TRP A 30 -7.38 6.51 1.68
C TRP A 30 -6.89 5.28 0.92
N GLY A 31 -7.29 5.12 -0.32
CA GLY A 31 -6.97 3.95 -1.12
C GLY A 31 -6.25 4.26 -2.41
N GLY A 32 -5.33 3.38 -2.78
CA GLY A 32 -4.57 3.43 -4.01
C GLY A 32 -4.33 2.04 -4.59
N ASP A 33 -3.56 1.99 -5.66
CA ASP A 33 -3.13 0.72 -6.24
C ASP A 33 -2.00 0.15 -5.38
N ASN A 34 -2.23 -1.03 -4.82
CA ASN A 34 -1.32 -1.75 -3.93
C ASN A 34 -0.89 -0.97 -2.68
N ALA A 35 -1.73 -0.03 -2.25
CA ALA A 35 -1.51 0.76 -1.04
C ALA A 35 -2.83 1.23 -0.43
N GLY A 36 -2.83 1.40 0.88
CA GLY A 36 -3.97 1.92 1.64
C GLY A 36 -3.55 2.53 2.96
N LEU A 37 -4.36 3.45 3.43
CA LEU A 37 -4.19 4.13 4.71
C LEU A 37 -5.56 4.29 5.36
N ILE A 38 -5.65 3.96 6.64
CA ILE A 38 -6.80 4.25 7.49
C ILE A 38 -6.32 5.14 8.63
N VAL A 39 -6.94 6.28 8.81
CA VAL A 39 -6.62 7.23 9.87
C VAL A 39 -7.83 7.37 10.78
N ASN A 40 -7.63 7.09 12.05
CA ASN A 40 -8.58 7.35 13.12
C ASN A 40 -8.04 8.48 14.01
N ASP A 41 -8.82 8.86 15.04
CA ASP A 41 -8.44 9.92 15.97
C ASP A 41 -7.19 9.59 16.79
N THR A 42 -6.83 8.32 16.90
CA THR A 42 -5.74 7.83 17.77
C THR A 42 -4.62 7.12 17.03
N ASP A 43 -4.92 6.54 15.88
CA ASP A 43 -4.00 5.68 15.16
C ASP A 43 -4.10 5.83 13.65
N VAL A 44 -3.03 5.47 12.99
CA VAL A 44 -2.88 5.43 11.53
C VAL A 44 -2.41 4.05 11.15
N HIS A 45 -3.18 3.35 10.34
CA HIS A 45 -2.83 2.03 9.81
C HIS A 45 -2.52 2.10 8.32
N VAL A 46 -1.34 1.62 7.92
CA VAL A 46 -0.81 1.74 6.55
C VAL A 46 -0.51 0.37 5.97
N HIS A 47 -0.92 0.15 4.75
CA HIS A 47 -0.46 -0.96 3.91
C HIS A 47 0.23 -0.43 2.65
N ILE A 48 1.43 -0.95 2.35
CA ILE A 48 2.08 -0.79 1.04
C ILE A 48 2.50 -2.16 0.55
N GLY A 49 1.84 -2.64 -0.51
CA GLY A 49 2.01 -4.02 -0.95
C GLY A 49 1.55 -5.00 0.12
N CYS A 50 2.41 -5.96 0.42
CA CYS A 50 2.14 -7.00 1.43
C CYS A 50 2.77 -6.69 2.80
N THR A 51 3.11 -5.44 3.04
CA THR A 51 3.74 -4.95 4.27
C THR A 51 2.80 -3.98 4.97
N LEU A 52 2.95 -3.79 6.25
CA LEU A 52 2.07 -2.94 7.04
C LEU A 52 2.82 -2.17 8.13
N GLY A 53 2.23 -1.11 8.61
CA GLY A 53 2.74 -0.34 9.72
C GLY A 53 1.67 0.51 10.36
N ASP A 54 1.99 0.98 11.56
CA ASP A 54 1.13 1.78 12.39
C ASP A 54 1.87 3.03 12.87
N ALA A 55 1.16 4.15 12.91
CA ALA A 55 1.67 5.39 13.46
C ALA A 55 0.67 5.99 14.46
N VAL A 56 1.15 6.90 15.27
CA VAL A 56 0.29 7.65 16.18
C VAL A 56 -0.50 8.67 15.38
N GLY A 57 -1.81 8.67 15.56
CA GLY A 57 -2.74 9.65 14.99
C GLY A 57 -3.12 10.74 16.00
N PRO A 58 -3.91 11.72 15.55
CA PRO A 58 -4.27 12.01 14.17
C PRO A 58 -3.12 12.66 13.37
N ILE A 59 -3.27 12.69 12.05
CA ILE A 59 -2.32 13.38 11.17
C ILE A 59 -2.75 14.85 11.02
N HIS A 60 -1.82 15.77 11.30
CA HIS A 60 -2.03 17.21 11.15
C HIS A 60 -1.13 17.77 10.04
N PRO A 61 -1.68 18.02 8.84
CA PRO A 61 -0.92 18.64 7.77
C PRO A 61 -0.60 20.11 8.06
N ASP A 62 0.54 20.56 7.57
CA ASP A 62 0.91 21.99 7.57
C ASP A 62 0.10 22.80 6.52
N ALA A 63 0.42 24.09 6.38
CA ALA A 63 -0.24 25.00 5.45
C ALA A 63 -0.09 24.57 3.98
N ASP A 64 0.96 23.80 3.65
CA ASP A 64 1.24 23.27 2.32
C ASP A 64 0.69 21.86 2.13
N GLY A 65 0.00 21.33 3.13
CA GLY A 65 -0.54 19.96 3.13
C GLY A 65 0.49 18.87 3.42
N ARG A 66 1.72 19.23 3.85
CA ARG A 66 2.74 18.27 4.23
C ARG A 66 2.52 17.76 5.63
N PHE A 67 2.79 16.49 5.85
CA PHE A 67 2.70 15.90 7.18
C PHE A 67 3.86 14.95 7.44
N GLU A 68 4.11 14.74 8.72
CA GLU A 68 5.01 13.73 9.24
C GLU A 68 4.38 13.07 10.46
N ALA A 69 4.47 11.74 10.51
CA ALA A 69 4.10 10.94 11.67
C ALA A 69 5.18 9.91 11.94
N THR A 70 5.31 9.48 13.19
CA THR A 70 6.24 8.44 13.62
C THR A 70 5.50 7.22 14.11
N GLY A 71 6.11 6.05 13.92
CA GLY A 71 5.50 4.80 14.32
C GLY A 71 6.39 3.61 14.03
N THR A 72 5.78 2.49 13.70
CA THR A 72 6.48 1.26 13.35
C THR A 72 6.03 0.71 12.01
N TYR A 73 6.89 -0.06 11.35
CA TYR A 73 6.58 -0.67 10.07
C TYR A 73 7.20 -2.06 9.95
N ASN A 74 6.41 -3.04 9.55
CA ASN A 74 6.84 -4.42 9.33
C ASN A 74 6.92 -4.72 7.84
N VAL A 75 8.10 -5.08 7.37
CA VAL A 75 8.37 -5.37 5.96
C VAL A 75 8.18 -6.84 5.57
N ASP A 76 7.91 -7.70 6.56
CA ASP A 76 7.67 -9.13 6.39
C ASP A 76 6.26 -9.55 6.88
N ALA A 77 5.32 -8.61 6.85
CA ALA A 77 4.05 -8.72 7.55
C ALA A 77 3.09 -9.78 6.98
N TYR A 78 3.10 -10.04 5.68
CA TYR A 78 2.07 -10.90 5.10
C TYR A 78 2.66 -12.20 4.50
N PRO A 79 1.96 -13.34 4.54
CA PRO A 79 0.62 -13.61 5.08
C PRO A 79 0.58 -13.82 6.60
N VAL A 80 1.72 -13.91 7.22
CA VAL A 80 1.88 -14.05 8.67
C VAL A 80 2.95 -13.07 9.10
N ASN A 81 2.61 -12.21 10.04
CA ASN A 81 3.58 -11.28 10.64
C ASN A 81 4.71 -12.09 11.31
N ARG A 82 5.85 -12.18 10.66
CA ARG A 82 7.04 -12.91 11.13
C ARG A 82 8.25 -12.02 11.34
N GLY A 83 8.21 -10.82 10.77
CA GLY A 83 9.28 -9.85 10.89
C GLY A 83 9.23 -9.11 12.22
N ILE A 84 10.20 -8.25 12.39
CA ILE A 84 10.22 -7.28 13.47
C ILE A 84 9.58 -5.98 13.02
N ASP A 85 9.00 -5.24 13.94
CA ASP A 85 8.50 -3.91 13.68
C ASP A 85 9.68 -2.93 13.78
N HIS A 86 10.03 -2.32 12.66
CA HIS A 86 11.08 -1.31 12.56
C HIS A 86 10.54 0.07 12.93
N PRO A 87 11.27 0.91 13.65
CA PRO A 87 10.92 2.30 13.81
C PRO A 87 10.81 2.97 12.44
N ALA A 88 9.74 3.70 12.22
CA ALA A 88 9.44 4.28 10.91
C ALA A 88 8.95 5.72 11.00
N ARG A 89 9.23 6.46 9.94
CA ARG A 89 8.74 7.80 9.67
C ARG A 89 7.84 7.75 8.45
N PHE A 90 6.63 8.27 8.62
CA PHE A 90 5.61 8.40 7.58
C PHE A 90 5.58 9.86 7.15
N THR A 91 5.91 10.14 5.90
CA THR A 91 5.90 11.50 5.35
C THR A 91 5.02 11.56 4.12
N GLY A 92 4.36 12.68 3.91
CA GLY A 92 3.51 12.84 2.74
C GLY A 92 3.03 14.24 2.51
N GLN A 93 2.23 14.37 1.47
CA GLN A 93 1.59 15.63 1.11
C GLN A 93 0.17 15.38 0.62
N ILE A 94 -0.76 16.21 1.06
CA ILE A 94 -2.18 16.17 0.69
C ILE A 94 -2.49 17.39 -0.18
N THR A 95 -3.12 17.11 -1.33
CA THR A 95 -3.62 18.15 -2.23
C THR A 95 -5.06 17.79 -2.62
N GLY A 96 -6.03 18.45 -2.01
CA GLY A 96 -7.43 18.11 -2.15
C GLY A 96 -7.72 16.68 -1.65
N GLN A 97 -8.18 15.82 -2.53
CA GLN A 97 -8.46 14.41 -2.22
C GLN A 97 -7.30 13.45 -2.54
N LEU A 98 -6.16 13.97 -2.95
CA LEU A 98 -4.98 13.17 -3.29
C LEU A 98 -3.94 13.29 -2.19
N MET A 99 -3.41 12.16 -1.74
CA MET A 99 -2.29 12.05 -0.82
C MET A 99 -1.14 11.32 -1.49
N THR A 100 0.08 11.81 -1.33
CA THR A 100 1.31 11.03 -1.54
C THR A 100 1.86 10.61 -0.20
N LEU A 101 2.30 9.36 -0.07
CA LEU A 101 2.83 8.81 1.19
C LEU A 101 4.14 8.07 0.92
N THR A 102 5.11 8.32 1.78
CA THR A 102 6.41 7.62 1.82
C THR A 102 6.67 7.14 3.24
N VAL A 103 7.13 5.91 3.38
CA VAL A 103 7.53 5.34 4.67
C VAL A 103 9.04 5.08 4.65
N SER A 104 9.76 5.64 5.59
CA SER A 104 11.20 5.47 5.75
C SER A 104 11.50 4.78 7.08
N LEU A 105 12.17 3.64 7.04
CA LEU A 105 12.64 2.97 8.25
C LEU A 105 13.84 3.74 8.80
N THR A 106 13.86 4.00 10.10
CA THR A 106 14.89 4.86 10.71
C THR A 106 16.10 4.10 11.21
N ASP A 107 15.98 2.79 11.36
CA ASP A 107 17.05 1.86 11.76
C ASP A 107 17.75 1.17 10.58
N THR A 108 17.17 1.31 9.38
CA THR A 108 17.72 0.77 8.13
C THR A 108 17.62 1.83 7.03
N ALA A 109 18.29 1.64 5.92
CA ALA A 109 18.20 2.55 4.76
C ALA A 109 16.99 2.24 3.85
N ARG A 110 15.96 1.52 4.35
CA ARG A 110 14.83 1.11 3.53
C ARG A 110 13.76 2.19 3.46
N VAL A 111 13.31 2.46 2.24
CA VAL A 111 12.23 3.41 1.95
C VAL A 111 11.17 2.71 1.10
N LEU A 112 9.91 2.88 1.45
CA LEU A 112 8.75 2.38 0.71
C LEU A 112 7.94 3.55 0.17
N GLY A 113 7.48 3.42 -1.06
CA GLY A 113 6.78 4.51 -1.74
C GLY A 113 7.72 5.35 -2.64
N PRO A 114 7.31 6.55 -3.07
CA PRO A 114 6.02 7.15 -2.76
C PRO A 114 4.84 6.41 -3.38
N VAL A 115 3.73 6.33 -2.65
CA VAL A 115 2.46 5.81 -3.13
C VAL A 115 1.42 6.92 -3.20
N SER A 116 0.49 6.81 -4.17
CA SER A 116 -0.61 7.77 -4.33
C SER A 116 -1.91 7.17 -3.82
N LEU A 117 -2.58 7.89 -2.93
CA LEU A 117 -3.82 7.48 -2.27
C LEU A 117 -4.91 8.52 -2.52
N ILE A 118 -6.15 8.07 -2.66
CA ILE A 118 -7.32 8.92 -2.88
C ILE A 118 -8.27 8.77 -1.70
N TYR A 119 -8.73 9.88 -1.16
CA TYR A 119 -9.69 9.93 -0.06
C TYR A 119 -11.00 9.23 -0.40
N GLY A 120 -11.51 8.41 0.51
CA GLY A 120 -12.76 7.67 0.34
C GLY A 120 -12.69 6.50 -0.64
N LYS A 121 -11.55 6.25 -1.27
CA LYS A 121 -11.36 5.09 -2.15
C LYS A 121 -10.90 3.89 -1.32
N GLU A 122 -11.47 2.71 -1.63
CA GLU A 122 -10.99 1.45 -1.05
C GLU A 122 -9.61 1.07 -1.62
N PRO A 123 -8.69 0.58 -0.78
CA PRO A 123 -7.40 0.10 -1.21
C PRO A 123 -7.53 -1.09 -2.16
N LYS A 124 -6.89 -1.02 -3.32
CA LYS A 124 -6.83 -2.14 -4.26
C LYS A 124 -5.55 -2.91 -4.06
N MET A 125 -5.57 -3.86 -3.12
CA MET A 125 -4.40 -4.67 -2.81
C MET A 125 -4.16 -5.73 -3.88
N GLY A 126 -2.89 -5.90 -4.28
CA GLY A 126 -2.45 -7.00 -5.13
C GLY A 126 -2.35 -8.33 -4.38
N PRO A 127 -2.19 -9.46 -5.10
CA PRO A 127 -1.97 -10.75 -4.46
C PRO A 127 -0.62 -10.76 -3.74
N CYS A 128 -0.64 -10.99 -2.43
CA CYS A 128 0.59 -11.18 -1.67
C CYS A 128 1.21 -12.55 -1.98
N PRO A 129 2.56 -12.65 -2.07
CA PRO A 129 3.22 -13.92 -2.30
C PRO A 129 2.98 -14.84 -1.09
N ILE A 130 2.03 -15.75 -1.22
CA ILE A 130 1.92 -16.89 -0.32
C ILE A 130 3.19 -17.70 -0.53
N CYS A 131 3.84 -18.22 0.53
CA CYS A 131 5.07 -19.00 0.48
C CYS A 131 5.13 -19.86 -0.79
N ARG A 132 5.84 -19.40 -1.81
CA ARG A 132 6.10 -20.23 -2.98
C ARG A 132 7.09 -21.29 -2.51
N VAL A 133 6.62 -22.56 -2.42
CA VAL A 133 7.54 -23.69 -2.36
C VAL A 133 8.54 -23.50 -3.52
N PRO A 134 9.86 -23.45 -3.27
CA PRO A 134 10.82 -23.30 -4.34
C PRO A 134 10.55 -24.37 -5.41
N ARG A 135 10.41 -23.96 -6.67
CA ARG A 135 10.14 -24.85 -7.80
C ARG A 135 11.29 -25.84 -8.08
N GLY A 136 12.09 -26.20 -7.10
CA GLY A 136 13.23 -27.10 -7.23
C GLY A 136 13.15 -28.37 -6.41
N ILE A 137 12.24 -28.47 -5.44
CA ILE A 137 12.07 -29.70 -4.69
C ILE A 137 10.91 -30.47 -5.32
N ARG A 138 11.16 -31.01 -6.52
CA ARG A 138 10.48 -32.23 -6.92
C ARG A 138 11.02 -33.29 -5.96
N THR A 139 10.31 -33.52 -4.89
CA THR A 139 10.44 -34.76 -4.14
C THR A 139 10.17 -35.84 -5.18
N SER A 140 11.23 -36.55 -5.55
CA SER A 140 11.15 -37.77 -6.35
C SER A 140 10.40 -38.78 -5.48
N THR A 141 9.08 -38.64 -5.44
CA THR A 141 8.20 -39.55 -4.71
C THR A 141 8.05 -40.77 -5.57
N ASN A 142 8.64 -41.83 -5.07
CA ASN A 142 8.29 -43.20 -5.39
C ASN A 142 8.50 -43.64 -6.86
N ARG A 143 9.75 -43.86 -7.20
CA ARG A 143 10.01 -45.06 -7.97
C ARG A 143 9.76 -46.25 -7.03
N VAL A 144 8.49 -46.66 -6.87
CA VAL A 144 8.15 -47.98 -6.37
C VAL A 144 8.87 -48.95 -7.28
N LEU A 145 9.95 -49.56 -6.78
CA LEU A 145 10.54 -50.73 -7.36
C LEU A 145 9.40 -51.76 -7.42
N ARG A 146 8.79 -51.91 -8.61
CA ARG A 146 8.02 -53.10 -8.93
C ARG A 146 9.03 -54.22 -8.92
N THR A 147 9.12 -54.89 -7.80
CA THR A 147 9.71 -56.22 -7.68
C THR A 147 8.94 -57.13 -8.64
N ARG A 148 9.61 -57.52 -9.69
CA ARG A 148 9.15 -58.51 -10.64
C ARG A 148 8.90 -59.80 -9.84
N PRO A 149 7.71 -60.48 -9.93
CA PRO A 149 7.54 -61.76 -9.29
C PRO A 149 8.53 -62.72 -9.90
N SER A 150 9.31 -63.38 -9.04
CA SER A 150 10.24 -64.43 -9.38
C SER A 150 9.43 -65.59 -9.99
N ALA A 151 9.76 -65.93 -11.23
CA ALA A 151 9.23 -67.13 -11.87
C ALA A 151 9.74 -68.38 -11.09
N GLY A 152 8.80 -69.16 -10.60
CA GLY A 152 9.09 -70.40 -9.91
C GLY A 152 9.78 -71.40 -10.86
N PRO A 153 10.51 -72.38 -10.28
CA PRO A 153 11.27 -73.35 -11.09
C PRO A 153 10.33 -74.30 -11.85
N PRO A 154 10.74 -74.80 -13.03
CA PRO A 154 9.95 -75.68 -13.83
C PRO A 154 9.82 -77.07 -13.16
N THR A 155 8.58 -77.56 -13.06
CA THR A 155 8.27 -78.89 -12.57
C THR A 155 8.77 -79.89 -13.59
N ALA A 156 9.60 -80.84 -13.15
CA ALA A 156 10.08 -81.95 -13.95
C ALA A 156 8.96 -82.96 -14.24
N PRO A 157 8.90 -83.63 -15.42
CA PRO A 157 7.93 -84.62 -15.74
C PRO A 157 8.23 -85.97 -15.01
N GLY A 158 7.29 -86.41 -14.21
CA GLY A 158 7.32 -87.74 -13.59
C GLY A 158 7.00 -88.83 -14.60
N ARG A 159 7.70 -89.88 -14.46
CA ARG A 159 7.44 -91.19 -15.16
C ARG A 159 6.12 -91.77 -14.74
#